data_55447c67489685e3a2ac56e02eb2236a
#
_entry.id   55447c67489685e3a2ac56e02eb2236a
#
_cell.length_a   1.000
_cell.length_b   1.000
_cell.length_c   1.000
_cell.angle_alpha   90.00
_cell.angle_beta   90.00
_cell.angle_gamma   90.00
#
_symmetry.space_group_name_H-M   'P 1'
#
loop_
_entity.id
_entity.type
_entity.pdbx_description
1 polymer ?
#
loop_
_entity_poly.entity_id
_entity_poly.type
_entity_poly.pdbx_seq_one_letter_code
_entity_poly.pdbx_strand_id
1 'polypeptide(L)'
;IQEGLDVDYVLVYKLSRFGRNAADILNSLEFIQSYGVNLICIEEGIDSSQTSGKLLISVLSAVAEIERENILEQTMNGRREKARQGKWNGGPAPYGYILKDDTLLIDEQEAEIVRTIFDKFVNTNMGYTGIAKYLNLQGIKKTPRKKTDIEEFSAHFIKILLDNPVYCGKIAYGRRTREKVKGTKADY
;
A
#
# COMPACT_ATOMS: atom_id res chain seq x y z
N ILE A 1 20.86 -6.49 -26.96
CA ILE A 1 19.90 -5.50 -27.52
C ILE A 1 20.40 -4.08 -27.25
N GLN A 2 20.93 -3.76 -26.07
CA GLN A 2 21.48 -2.42 -25.76
C GLN A 2 22.89 -2.17 -26.33
N GLU A 3 23.61 -3.19 -26.78
CA GLU A 3 25.00 -3.09 -27.28
C GLU A 3 25.10 -3.13 -28.81
N GLY A 4 24.01 -2.86 -29.55
CA GLY A 4 24.04 -2.72 -31.01
C GLY A 4 24.15 -4.02 -31.78
N LEU A 5 23.78 -5.17 -31.21
CA LEU A 5 23.59 -6.42 -31.92
C LEU A 5 22.23 -6.39 -32.62
N ASP A 6 22.18 -6.63 -33.94
CA ASP A 6 20.95 -6.84 -34.69
C ASP A 6 20.36 -8.20 -34.30
N VAL A 7 19.38 -8.17 -33.36
CA VAL A 7 18.64 -9.34 -32.90
C VAL A 7 17.20 -9.21 -33.35
N ASP A 8 16.74 -10.09 -34.22
CA ASP A 8 15.35 -10.11 -34.69
C ASP A 8 14.44 -11.00 -33.84
N TYR A 9 15.00 -12.05 -33.24
CA TYR A 9 14.23 -13.04 -32.49
C TYR A 9 14.95 -13.51 -31.22
N VAL A 10 14.15 -13.68 -30.16
CA VAL A 10 14.53 -14.45 -28.96
C VAL A 10 13.91 -15.83 -29.06
N LEU A 11 14.74 -16.88 -29.01
CA LEU A 11 14.30 -18.26 -29.07
C LEU A 11 14.32 -18.87 -27.67
N VAL A 12 13.19 -19.44 -27.26
CA VAL A 12 13.08 -20.19 -25.99
C VAL A 12 12.48 -21.56 -26.25
N TYR A 13 12.89 -22.56 -25.47
CA TYR A 13 12.34 -23.90 -25.61
C TYR A 13 10.91 -23.97 -25.06
N LYS A 14 10.68 -23.38 -23.85
CA LYS A 14 9.38 -23.34 -23.17
C LYS A 14 9.06 -21.92 -22.74
N LEU A 15 7.78 -21.55 -22.75
CA LEU A 15 7.32 -20.23 -22.30
C LEU A 15 7.65 -19.97 -20.82
N SER A 16 7.68 -21.01 -19.99
CA SER A 16 8.10 -20.94 -18.57
C SER A 16 9.57 -20.57 -18.35
N ARG A 17 10.40 -20.62 -19.40
CA ARG A 17 11.79 -20.11 -19.39
C ARG A 17 11.87 -18.62 -19.66
N PHE A 18 10.83 -18.06 -20.26
CA PHE A 18 10.76 -16.63 -20.58
C PHE A 18 10.16 -15.80 -19.44
N GLY A 19 9.22 -16.36 -18.68
CA GLY A 19 8.63 -15.71 -17.51
C GLY A 19 8.05 -16.72 -16.51
N ARG A 20 7.87 -16.26 -15.27
CA ARG A 20 7.37 -17.12 -14.17
C ARG A 20 5.85 -17.18 -14.09
N ASN A 21 5.18 -16.18 -14.58
CA ASN A 21 3.71 -16.04 -14.62
C ASN A 21 3.30 -15.24 -15.86
N ALA A 22 2.01 -15.13 -16.12
CA ALA A 22 1.48 -14.44 -17.30
C ALA A 22 1.91 -12.98 -17.38
N ALA A 23 1.96 -12.28 -16.25
CA ALA A 23 2.37 -10.87 -16.21
C ALA A 23 3.87 -10.69 -16.53
N ASP A 24 4.73 -11.55 -15.99
CA ASP A 24 6.18 -11.52 -16.30
C ASP A 24 6.44 -11.79 -17.78
N ILE A 25 5.72 -12.77 -18.36
CA ILE A 25 5.82 -13.12 -19.78
C ILE A 25 5.39 -11.92 -20.64
N LEU A 26 4.25 -11.31 -20.31
CA LEU A 26 3.73 -10.16 -21.03
C LEU A 26 4.69 -8.97 -20.99
N ASN A 27 5.14 -8.57 -19.80
CA ASN A 27 6.07 -7.46 -19.64
C ASN A 27 7.39 -7.69 -20.38
N SER A 28 7.92 -8.92 -20.31
CA SER A 28 9.15 -9.28 -21.01
C SER A 28 8.96 -9.27 -22.54
N LEU A 29 7.80 -9.69 -23.01
CA LEU A 29 7.46 -9.68 -24.43
C LEU A 29 7.27 -8.27 -24.96
N GLU A 30 6.53 -7.42 -24.26
CA GLU A 30 6.36 -5.98 -24.59
C GLU A 30 7.71 -5.28 -24.62
N PHE A 31 8.59 -5.60 -23.66
CA PHE A 31 9.94 -5.05 -23.61
C PHE A 31 10.74 -5.41 -24.86
N ILE A 32 10.86 -6.67 -25.25
CA ILE A 32 11.63 -7.06 -26.46
C ILE A 32 10.99 -6.53 -27.74
N GLN A 33 9.65 -6.49 -27.82
CA GLN A 33 8.92 -5.94 -28.96
C GLN A 33 9.13 -4.42 -29.12
N SER A 34 9.35 -3.68 -28.03
CA SER A 34 9.69 -2.26 -28.11
C SER A 34 11.00 -2.00 -28.83
N TYR A 35 11.88 -3.00 -28.94
CA TYR A 35 13.11 -3.00 -29.74
C TYR A 35 12.96 -3.69 -31.10
N GLY A 36 11.75 -4.02 -31.52
CA GLY A 36 11.47 -4.73 -32.78
C GLY A 36 11.79 -6.22 -32.75
N VAL A 37 12.10 -6.79 -31.60
CA VAL A 37 12.47 -8.19 -31.43
C VAL A 37 11.24 -9.05 -31.16
N ASN A 38 11.14 -10.21 -31.81
CA ASN A 38 10.05 -11.16 -31.63
C ASN A 38 10.46 -12.38 -30.79
N LEU A 39 9.48 -13.06 -30.21
CA LEU A 39 9.66 -14.28 -29.44
C LEU A 39 9.21 -15.51 -30.24
N ILE A 40 10.07 -16.52 -30.29
CA ILE A 40 9.69 -17.88 -30.76
C ILE A 40 9.82 -18.85 -29.59
N CYS A 41 8.74 -19.58 -29.31
CA CYS A 41 8.72 -20.66 -28.34
C CYS A 41 8.53 -22.00 -29.05
N ILE A 42 9.49 -22.90 -28.83
CA ILE A 42 9.55 -24.15 -29.63
C ILE A 42 8.49 -25.17 -29.20
N GLU A 43 8.38 -25.43 -27.90
CA GLU A 43 7.48 -26.46 -27.36
C GLU A 43 6.00 -26.09 -27.58
N GLU A 44 5.62 -24.85 -27.37
CA GLU A 44 4.25 -24.37 -27.54
C GLU A 44 3.95 -23.94 -28.99
N GLY A 45 4.96 -23.92 -29.88
CA GLY A 45 4.80 -23.52 -31.28
C GLY A 45 4.37 -22.05 -31.47
N ILE A 46 4.83 -21.16 -30.58
CA ILE A 46 4.43 -19.76 -30.54
C ILE A 46 5.45 -18.91 -31.31
N ASP A 47 4.94 -18.05 -32.20
CA ASP A 47 5.71 -17.02 -32.88
C ASP A 47 4.98 -15.68 -32.71
N SER A 48 5.55 -14.76 -31.92
CA SER A 48 4.93 -13.47 -31.60
C SER A 48 4.82 -12.52 -32.81
N SER A 49 5.51 -12.80 -33.91
CA SER A 49 5.39 -12.03 -35.16
C SER A 49 4.11 -12.33 -35.92
N GLN A 50 3.51 -13.51 -35.67
CA GLN A 50 2.31 -14.01 -36.36
C GLN A 50 1.02 -13.62 -35.63
N THR A 51 -0.12 -13.76 -36.32
CA THR A 51 -1.45 -13.50 -35.76
C THR A 51 -1.77 -14.39 -34.57
N SER A 52 -1.33 -15.66 -34.60
CA SER A 52 -1.44 -16.60 -33.49
C SER A 52 -0.69 -16.11 -32.24
N GLY A 53 0.49 -15.55 -32.42
CA GLY A 53 1.28 -14.96 -31.32
C GLY A 53 0.58 -13.74 -30.71
N LYS A 54 -0.03 -12.87 -31.53
CA LYS A 54 -0.81 -11.73 -31.05
C LYS A 54 -2.03 -12.16 -30.25
N LEU A 55 -2.72 -13.23 -30.67
CA LEU A 55 -3.82 -13.80 -29.91
C LEU A 55 -3.34 -14.31 -28.54
N LEU A 56 -2.21 -15.00 -28.51
CA LEU A 56 -1.61 -15.46 -27.26
C LEU A 56 -1.30 -14.31 -26.30
N ILE A 57 -0.70 -13.21 -26.78
CA ILE A 57 -0.43 -12.02 -25.98
C ILE A 57 -1.74 -11.50 -25.35
N SER A 58 -2.82 -11.44 -26.12
CA SER A 58 -4.12 -11.02 -25.64
C SER A 58 -4.67 -11.94 -24.55
N VAL A 59 -4.51 -13.27 -24.71
CA VAL A 59 -4.91 -14.25 -23.70
C VAL A 59 -4.06 -14.12 -22.42
N LEU A 60 -2.74 -14.00 -22.57
CA LEU A 60 -1.85 -13.79 -21.43
C LEU A 60 -2.16 -12.50 -20.67
N SER A 61 -2.49 -11.42 -21.40
CA SER A 61 -2.93 -10.16 -20.80
C SER A 61 -4.20 -10.33 -19.96
N ALA A 62 -5.20 -11.03 -20.51
CA ALA A 62 -6.44 -11.30 -19.80
C ALA A 62 -6.21 -12.18 -18.55
N VAL A 63 -5.35 -13.21 -18.64
CA VAL A 63 -4.99 -14.05 -17.50
C VAL A 63 -4.26 -13.25 -16.43
N ALA A 64 -3.31 -12.40 -16.81
CA ALA A 64 -2.58 -11.55 -15.87
C ALA A 64 -3.50 -10.55 -15.12
N GLU A 65 -4.51 -10.03 -15.81
CA GLU A 65 -5.53 -9.15 -15.21
C GLU A 65 -6.40 -9.90 -14.19
N ILE A 66 -6.87 -11.09 -14.54
CA ILE A 66 -7.64 -11.97 -13.64
C ILE A 66 -6.81 -12.34 -12.40
N GLU A 67 -5.54 -12.72 -12.58
CA GLU A 67 -4.64 -13.01 -11.45
C GLU A 67 -4.49 -11.81 -10.51
N ARG A 68 -4.32 -10.60 -11.08
CA ARG A 68 -4.23 -9.36 -10.31
C ARG A 68 -5.52 -9.06 -9.52
N GLU A 69 -6.67 -9.26 -10.14
CA GLU A 69 -7.98 -9.08 -9.48
C GLU A 69 -8.16 -10.07 -8.32
N ASN A 70 -7.82 -11.35 -8.54
CA ASN A 70 -7.89 -12.38 -7.53
C ASN A 70 -6.98 -12.08 -6.32
N ILE A 71 -5.74 -11.62 -6.56
CA ILE A 71 -4.81 -11.22 -5.49
C ILE A 71 -5.38 -10.04 -4.69
N LEU A 72 -5.95 -9.06 -5.38
CA LEU A 72 -6.57 -7.91 -4.73
C LEU A 72 -7.75 -8.34 -3.85
N GLU A 73 -8.64 -9.19 -4.38
CA GLU A 73 -9.79 -9.72 -3.65
C GLU A 73 -9.37 -10.51 -2.40
N GLN A 74 -8.42 -11.43 -2.55
CA GLN A 74 -7.87 -12.21 -1.43
C GLN A 74 -7.26 -11.29 -0.36
N THR A 75 -6.50 -10.27 -0.78
CA THR A 75 -5.90 -9.28 0.13
C THR A 75 -6.98 -8.50 0.88
N MET A 76 -8.02 -8.05 0.18
CA MET A 76 -9.13 -7.31 0.80
C MET A 76 -9.94 -8.18 1.75
N ASN A 77 -10.19 -9.44 1.40
CA ASN A 77 -10.89 -10.40 2.25
C ASN A 77 -10.06 -10.71 3.51
N GLY A 78 -8.75 -10.93 3.39
CA GLY A 78 -7.85 -11.10 4.52
C GLY A 78 -7.85 -9.90 5.47
N ARG A 79 -7.84 -8.66 4.92
CA ARG A 79 -7.94 -7.44 5.74
C ARG A 79 -9.29 -7.31 6.44
N ARG A 80 -10.40 -7.64 5.77
CA ARG A 80 -11.74 -7.63 6.37
C ARG A 80 -11.84 -8.61 7.53
N GLU A 81 -11.32 -9.83 7.33
CA GLU A 81 -11.33 -10.85 8.36
C GLU A 81 -10.46 -10.44 9.56
N LYS A 82 -9.27 -9.89 9.31
CA LYS A 82 -8.42 -9.33 10.35
C LYS A 82 -9.12 -8.23 11.16
N ALA A 83 -9.87 -7.37 10.49
CA ALA A 83 -10.66 -6.33 11.15
C ALA A 83 -11.81 -6.91 12.00
N ARG A 84 -12.50 -7.97 11.52
CA ARG A 84 -13.55 -8.67 12.29
C ARG A 84 -13.01 -9.32 13.57
N GLN A 85 -11.76 -9.80 13.51
CA GLN A 85 -11.06 -10.34 14.68
C GLN A 85 -10.57 -9.27 15.67
N GLY A 86 -10.83 -7.99 15.41
CA GLY A 86 -10.37 -6.88 16.25
C GLY A 86 -8.86 -6.64 16.17
N LYS A 87 -8.16 -7.19 15.18
CA LYS A 87 -6.72 -7.02 14.99
C LYS A 87 -6.42 -5.73 14.24
N TRP A 88 -5.26 -5.14 14.51
CA TRP A 88 -4.82 -3.93 13.82
C TRP A 88 -4.55 -4.20 12.33
N ASN A 89 -5.13 -3.39 11.47
CA ASN A 89 -5.17 -3.64 10.03
C ASN A 89 -4.18 -2.80 9.23
N GLY A 90 -2.94 -2.75 9.71
CA GLY A 90 -1.82 -2.14 9.01
C GLY A 90 -1.55 -0.68 9.36
N GLY A 91 -0.37 -0.23 8.97
CA GLY A 91 0.18 1.07 9.36
C GLY A 91 0.81 1.07 10.75
N PRO A 92 1.48 2.17 11.14
CA PRO A 92 2.06 2.32 12.47
C PRO A 92 0.96 2.30 13.54
N ALA A 93 1.30 1.84 14.74
CA ALA A 93 0.40 1.94 15.87
C ALA A 93 0.00 3.40 16.12
N PRO A 94 -1.24 3.67 16.56
CA PRO A 94 -1.63 4.99 17.03
C PRO A 94 -0.76 5.45 18.19
N TYR A 95 -0.62 6.75 18.38
CA TYR A 95 0.12 7.31 19.51
C TYR A 95 -0.48 6.84 20.82
N GLY A 96 0.33 6.46 21.81
CA GLY A 96 -0.12 5.80 23.05
C GLY A 96 -0.27 4.29 22.96
N TYR A 97 0.05 3.70 21.80
CA TYR A 97 0.02 2.26 21.61
C TYR A 97 1.27 1.74 20.91
N ILE A 98 1.66 0.51 21.23
CA ILE A 98 2.62 -0.31 20.50
C ILE A 98 1.91 -1.47 19.81
N LEU A 99 2.43 -1.91 18.68
CA LEU A 99 1.87 -3.05 17.94
C LEU A 99 2.71 -4.30 18.23
N LYS A 100 2.06 -5.33 18.77
CA LYS A 100 2.67 -6.65 18.99
C LYS A 100 1.68 -7.71 18.51
N ASP A 101 2.12 -8.58 17.63
CA ASP A 101 1.31 -9.68 17.07
C ASP A 101 -0.08 -9.22 16.55
N ASP A 102 -0.08 -8.12 15.78
CA ASP A 102 -1.29 -7.48 15.25
C ASP A 102 -2.27 -6.94 16.31
N THR A 103 -1.86 -6.92 17.59
CA THR A 103 -2.65 -6.40 18.70
C THR A 103 -2.05 -5.11 19.22
N LEU A 104 -2.90 -4.13 19.51
CA LEU A 104 -2.50 -2.86 20.12
C LEU A 104 -2.35 -3.05 21.62
N LEU A 105 -1.15 -2.82 22.14
CA LEU A 105 -0.87 -2.75 23.57
C LEU A 105 -0.65 -1.30 23.97
N ILE A 106 -0.98 -0.95 25.20
CA ILE A 106 -0.79 0.41 25.72
C ILE A 106 0.70 0.67 25.91
N ASP A 107 1.18 1.80 25.42
CA ASP A 107 2.48 2.39 25.78
C ASP A 107 2.20 3.40 26.89
N GLU A 108 2.55 3.06 28.13
CA GLU A 108 2.20 3.88 29.29
C GLU A 108 2.78 5.29 29.23
N GLN A 109 3.99 5.47 28.68
CA GLN A 109 4.61 6.79 28.56
C GLN A 109 3.82 7.70 27.60
N GLU A 110 3.49 7.19 26.42
CA GLU A 110 2.68 7.94 25.46
C GLU A 110 1.22 8.04 25.92
N ALA A 111 0.68 7.04 26.60
CA ALA A 111 -0.70 7.02 27.09
C ALA A 111 -0.98 8.11 28.13
N GLU A 112 -0.01 8.45 29.00
CA GLU A 112 -0.14 9.58 29.93
C GLU A 112 -0.31 10.91 29.17
N ILE A 113 0.44 11.08 28.08
CA ILE A 113 0.31 12.28 27.24
C ILE A 113 -1.07 12.30 26.55
N VAL A 114 -1.54 11.16 26.06
CA VAL A 114 -2.88 11.03 25.47
C VAL A 114 -3.95 11.41 26.50
N ARG A 115 -3.89 10.88 27.73
CA ARG A 115 -4.82 11.22 28.82
C ARG A 115 -4.80 12.72 29.12
N THR A 116 -3.62 13.33 29.16
CA THR A 116 -3.45 14.77 29.35
C THR A 116 -4.11 15.58 28.21
N ILE A 117 -3.96 15.14 26.94
CA ILE A 117 -4.60 15.79 25.79
C ILE A 117 -6.12 15.75 25.93
N PHE A 118 -6.70 14.59 26.26
CA PHE A 118 -8.15 14.46 26.47
C PHE A 118 -8.63 15.27 27.68
N ASP A 119 -7.89 15.26 28.79
CA ASP A 119 -8.22 16.06 29.99
C ASP A 119 -8.27 17.56 29.65
N LYS A 120 -7.23 18.07 28.99
CA LYS A 120 -7.19 19.49 28.60
C LYS A 120 -8.28 19.87 27.62
N PHE A 121 -8.63 18.96 26.71
CA PHE A 121 -9.70 19.21 25.73
C PHE A 121 -11.08 19.26 26.36
N VAL A 122 -11.36 18.34 27.31
CA VAL A 122 -12.69 18.19 27.95
C VAL A 122 -12.86 19.19 29.09
N ASN A 123 -11.84 19.35 29.93
CA ASN A 123 -11.96 20.07 31.22
C ASN A 123 -11.45 21.51 31.18
N THR A 124 -10.96 21.98 30.00
CA THR A 124 -10.53 23.36 29.82
C THR A 124 -11.08 23.94 28.51
N ASN A 125 -10.96 25.27 28.32
CA ASN A 125 -11.32 25.95 27.06
C ASN A 125 -10.20 25.91 26.01
N MET A 126 -9.25 24.96 26.12
CA MET A 126 -8.14 24.83 25.17
C MET A 126 -8.58 24.14 23.89
N GLY A 127 -8.45 24.81 22.75
CA GLY A 127 -8.57 24.16 21.45
C GLY A 127 -7.26 23.43 21.06
N TYR A 128 -7.27 22.77 19.91
CA TYR A 128 -6.14 21.98 19.42
C TYR A 128 -4.79 22.71 19.42
N THR A 129 -4.78 23.98 19.02
CA THR A 129 -3.57 24.83 19.03
C THR A 129 -3.09 25.15 20.45
N GLY A 130 -4.03 25.38 21.36
CA GLY A 130 -3.71 25.67 22.77
C GLY A 130 -3.06 24.45 23.44
N ILE A 131 -3.62 23.26 23.22
CA ILE A 131 -3.10 22.00 23.77
C ILE A 131 -1.70 21.71 23.21
N ALA A 132 -1.51 21.85 21.88
CA ALA A 132 -0.19 21.66 21.26
C ALA A 132 0.86 22.60 21.85
N LYS A 133 0.55 23.90 21.99
CA LYS A 133 1.44 24.87 22.62
C LYS A 133 1.72 24.52 24.08
N TYR A 134 0.70 24.12 24.82
CA TYR A 134 0.86 23.71 26.24
C TYR A 134 1.88 22.58 26.38
N LEU A 135 1.74 21.50 25.60
CA LEU A 135 2.65 20.34 25.65
C LEU A 135 4.10 20.74 25.29
N ASN A 136 4.25 21.53 24.22
CA ASN A 136 5.58 21.98 23.76
C ASN A 136 6.25 22.90 24.79
N LEU A 137 5.50 23.79 25.46
CA LEU A 137 6.02 24.67 26.54
C LEU A 137 6.44 23.89 27.78
N GLN A 138 5.79 22.73 28.06
CA GLN A 138 6.20 21.80 29.10
C GLN A 138 7.45 20.96 28.72
N GLY A 139 7.98 21.15 27.52
CA GLY A 139 9.12 20.37 27.01
C GLY A 139 8.78 18.92 26.65
N ILE A 140 7.48 18.58 26.58
CA ILE A 140 7.03 17.23 26.23
C ILE A 140 7.20 17.06 24.73
N LYS A 141 7.86 15.99 24.32
CA LYS A 141 8.15 15.66 22.92
C LYS A 141 7.47 14.37 22.50
N LYS A 142 7.07 14.30 21.24
CA LYS A 142 6.59 13.05 20.65
C LYS A 142 7.74 12.10 20.38
N THR A 143 7.49 10.81 20.52
CA THR A 143 8.39 9.78 20.00
C THR A 143 8.30 9.75 18.47
N PRO A 144 9.36 10.06 17.72
CA PRO A 144 9.32 10.04 16.26
C PRO A 144 9.14 8.59 15.76
N ARG A 145 8.18 8.37 14.87
CA ARG A 145 7.94 7.07 14.22
C ARG A 145 8.77 6.89 12.95
N LYS A 146 9.25 8.01 12.37
CA LYS A 146 10.13 8.08 11.20
C LYS A 146 11.21 9.11 11.43
N LYS A 147 12.35 8.99 10.74
CA LYS A 147 13.46 9.95 10.82
C LYS A 147 13.09 11.40 10.46
N THR A 148 12.01 11.58 9.69
CA THR A 148 11.51 12.90 9.24
C THR A 148 10.43 13.47 10.14
N ASP A 149 10.03 12.76 11.20
CA ASP A 149 8.95 13.21 12.06
C ASP A 149 9.43 14.35 12.97
N ILE A 150 8.60 15.39 13.09
CA ILE A 150 8.82 16.50 14.00
C ILE A 150 8.42 16.06 15.40
N GLU A 151 9.31 16.24 16.39
CA GLU A 151 9.08 15.88 17.79
C GLU A 151 8.05 16.78 18.49
N GLU A 152 7.80 17.97 17.97
CA GLU A 152 6.83 18.89 18.52
C GLU A 152 5.39 18.50 18.16
N PHE A 153 4.47 18.83 19.08
CA PHE A 153 3.04 18.66 18.85
C PHE A 153 2.50 19.80 17.97
N SER A 154 1.71 19.43 16.96
CA SER A 154 0.97 20.37 16.11
C SER A 154 -0.52 20.30 16.38
N ALA A 155 -1.25 21.37 16.08
CA ALA A 155 -2.72 21.38 16.18
C ALA A 155 -3.37 20.27 15.33
N HIS A 156 -2.79 19.99 14.17
CA HIS A 156 -3.25 18.91 13.28
C HIS A 156 -3.08 17.52 13.92
N PHE A 157 -1.95 17.28 14.58
CA PHE A 157 -1.72 16.03 15.32
C PHE A 157 -2.74 15.86 16.44
N ILE A 158 -2.97 16.89 17.26
CA ILE A 158 -3.95 16.87 18.34
C ILE A 158 -5.35 16.56 17.81
N LYS A 159 -5.76 17.21 16.70
CA LYS A 159 -7.05 16.96 16.06
C LYS A 159 -7.18 15.49 15.63
N ILE A 160 -6.19 14.95 14.90
CA ILE A 160 -6.23 13.56 14.42
C ILE A 160 -6.29 12.58 15.60
N LEU A 161 -5.57 12.87 16.68
CA LEU A 161 -5.59 12.06 17.88
C LEU A 161 -6.98 12.04 18.51
N LEU A 162 -7.58 13.19 18.76
CA LEU A 162 -8.91 13.29 19.38
C LEU A 162 -10.03 12.71 18.52
N ASP A 163 -9.90 12.79 17.18
CA ASP A 163 -10.87 12.22 16.23
C ASP A 163 -10.70 10.68 16.02
N ASN A 164 -9.69 10.07 16.63
CA ASN A 164 -9.41 8.66 16.37
C ASN A 164 -10.22 7.74 17.31
N PRO A 165 -11.14 6.91 16.76
CA PRO A 165 -12.00 6.04 17.57
C PRO A 165 -11.24 4.96 18.33
N VAL A 166 -9.95 4.75 18.11
CA VAL A 166 -9.15 3.78 18.85
C VAL A 166 -9.10 4.09 20.34
N TYR A 167 -9.13 5.37 20.70
CA TYR A 167 -9.18 5.80 22.12
C TYR A 167 -10.52 5.57 22.81
N CYS A 168 -11.54 5.21 22.02
CA CYS A 168 -12.83 4.72 22.52
C CYS A 168 -12.95 3.19 22.41
N GLY A 169 -11.85 2.47 22.26
CA GLY A 169 -11.82 1.01 22.14
C GLY A 169 -12.32 0.46 20.80
N LYS A 170 -12.36 1.28 19.73
CA LYS A 170 -12.87 0.88 18.42
C LYS A 170 -11.77 0.92 17.36
N ILE A 171 -11.51 -0.21 16.71
CA ILE A 171 -10.65 -0.25 15.53
C ILE A 171 -11.51 0.05 14.30
N ALA A 172 -11.20 1.17 13.62
CA ALA A 172 -11.91 1.55 12.41
C ALA A 172 -11.18 1.02 11.18
N TYR A 173 -11.91 0.30 10.33
CA TYR A 173 -11.44 -0.21 9.04
C TYR A 173 -12.35 0.29 7.91
N GLY A 174 -11.76 0.61 6.75
CA GLY A 174 -12.52 0.98 5.56
C GLY A 174 -13.25 2.34 5.64
N ARG A 175 -12.78 3.27 6.47
CA ARG A 175 -13.40 4.62 6.61
C ARG A 175 -13.29 5.50 5.36
N ARG A 176 -12.38 5.16 4.44
CA ARG A 176 -12.17 5.89 3.18
C ARG A 176 -12.02 4.89 2.05
N THR A 177 -12.79 5.08 0.99
CA THR A 177 -12.67 4.37 -0.27
C THR A 177 -12.08 5.34 -1.28
N ARG A 178 -11.10 4.89 -2.07
CA ARG A 178 -10.62 5.65 -3.23
C ARG A 178 -11.32 5.08 -4.45
N GLU A 179 -12.03 5.93 -5.16
CA GLU A 179 -12.64 5.59 -6.44
C GLU A 179 -11.90 6.33 -7.55
N LYS A 180 -11.66 5.64 -8.66
CA LYS A 180 -11.11 6.29 -9.86
C LYS A 180 -12.18 7.19 -10.45
N VAL A 181 -11.89 8.48 -10.58
CA VAL A 181 -12.76 9.43 -11.28
C VAL A 181 -12.35 9.41 -12.75
N LYS A 182 -13.24 8.89 -13.61
CA LYS A 182 -13.01 8.86 -15.06
C LYS A 182 -12.74 10.28 -15.58
N GLY A 183 -11.67 10.44 -16.36
CA GLY A 183 -11.34 11.70 -17.04
C GLY A 183 -10.42 12.66 -16.29
N THR A 184 -9.87 12.28 -15.16
CA THR A 184 -8.81 13.05 -14.47
C THR A 184 -7.46 12.37 -14.61
N LYS A 185 -6.38 13.18 -14.81
CA LYS A 185 -4.98 12.65 -14.81
C LYS A 185 -4.55 12.10 -13.44
N ALA A 186 -5.31 12.33 -12.40
CA ALA A 186 -5.07 11.82 -11.05
C ALA A 186 -5.79 10.47 -10.89
N ASP A 187 -5.28 9.44 -11.54
CA ASP A 187 -5.72 8.05 -11.36
C ASP A 187 -5.19 7.40 -10.07
N TYR A 188 -5.00 8.18 -9.00
CA TYR A 188 -4.47 7.69 -7.73
C TYR A 188 -5.34 8.10 -6.56
#